data_2bb5134332f73c6038cd5d23922e6445
#
_entry.id   2bb5134332f73c6038cd5d23922e6445
#
_cell.length_a   1.000
_cell.length_b   1.000
_cell.length_c   1.000
_cell.angle_alpha   90.00
_cell.angle_beta   90.00
_cell.angle_gamma   90.00
#
_symmetry.space_group_name_H-M   'P 1'
#
loop_
_entity.id
_entity.type
_entity.pdbx_description
1 polymer ?
#
loop_
_entity_poly.entity_id
_entity_poly.type
_entity_poly.pdbx_seq_one_letter_code
_entity_poly.pdbx_strand_id
1 'polypeptide(L)'
;DGQSLADTYSARPGSSEHQTGLALDINTASVQAHFENTPTYAWLVEHCAEYGFILRYPEGKERITGYRFEPWHYRYVGRPHAQAMKRLGLCLEEYLDWVQTAPRTCRLEHGRSARVFYMPCAGDETELRLPEGCCQVSGDNRNGFVVTVWEV
;
A
#
# COMPACT_ATOMS: atom_id res chain seq x y z
N ASP A 1 -22.86 -21.20 -3.51
CA ASP A 1 -21.60 -20.63 -2.99
C ASP A 1 -20.74 -19.91 -4.02
N GLY A 2 -21.32 -19.46 -5.17
CA GLY A 2 -20.60 -18.68 -6.17
C GLY A 2 -20.17 -17.28 -5.67
N GLN A 3 -20.88 -16.73 -4.68
CA GLN A 3 -20.60 -15.40 -4.14
C GLN A 3 -19.34 -15.37 -3.27
N SER A 4 -19.10 -16.41 -2.46
CA SER A 4 -17.87 -16.51 -1.66
C SER A 4 -16.62 -16.70 -2.53
N LEU A 5 -16.76 -17.34 -3.70
CA LEU A 5 -15.67 -17.48 -4.65
C LEU A 5 -15.38 -16.17 -5.39
N ALA A 6 -16.42 -15.43 -5.75
CA ALA A 6 -16.28 -14.12 -6.38
C ALA A 6 -15.59 -13.10 -5.47
N ASP A 7 -15.86 -13.12 -4.16
CA ASP A 7 -15.26 -12.25 -3.15
C ASP A 7 -13.73 -12.42 -3.01
N THR A 8 -13.13 -13.47 -3.59
CA THR A 8 -11.67 -13.71 -3.55
C THR A 8 -10.90 -13.07 -4.70
N TYR A 9 -11.60 -12.59 -5.74
CA TYR A 9 -10.98 -11.95 -6.92
C TYR A 9 -11.76 -10.75 -7.44
N SER A 10 -12.80 -10.31 -6.74
CA SER A 10 -13.53 -9.08 -7.06
C SER A 10 -14.13 -8.49 -5.81
N ALA A 11 -13.81 -7.24 -5.51
CA ALA A 11 -14.40 -6.54 -4.39
C ALA A 11 -15.90 -6.34 -4.62
N ARG A 12 -16.68 -6.42 -3.54
CA ARG A 12 -18.12 -6.08 -3.60
C ARG A 12 -18.32 -4.63 -4.03
N PRO A 13 -19.43 -4.32 -4.71
CA PRO A 13 -19.77 -2.93 -5.05
C PRO A 13 -19.69 -2.03 -3.81
N GLY A 14 -18.99 -0.91 -3.93
CA GLY A 14 -18.76 0.02 -2.82
C GLY A 14 -17.51 -0.29 -1.96
N SER A 15 -16.83 -1.44 -2.17
CA SER A 15 -15.67 -1.88 -1.38
C SER A 15 -14.37 -1.96 -2.21
N SER A 16 -14.40 -1.61 -3.49
CA SER A 16 -13.20 -1.62 -4.33
C SER A 16 -12.31 -0.41 -4.03
N GLU A 17 -11.01 -0.65 -3.82
CA GLU A 17 -10.04 0.44 -3.60
C GLU A 17 -9.78 1.29 -4.86
N HIS A 18 -10.20 0.85 -6.05
CA HIS A 18 -10.21 1.67 -7.27
C HIS A 18 -11.07 2.93 -7.11
N GLN A 19 -12.14 2.88 -6.29
CA GLN A 19 -13.01 4.02 -6.03
C GLN A 19 -12.30 5.16 -5.28
N THR A 20 -11.20 4.86 -4.62
CA THR A 20 -10.38 5.87 -3.93
C THR A 20 -9.53 6.70 -4.89
N GLY A 21 -9.38 6.26 -6.16
CA GLY A 21 -8.42 6.84 -7.11
C GLY A 21 -6.95 6.53 -6.80
N LEU A 22 -6.69 5.64 -5.84
CA LEU A 22 -5.33 5.26 -5.41
C LEU A 22 -4.88 3.90 -5.95
N ALA A 23 -5.75 3.15 -6.60
CA ALA A 23 -5.43 1.88 -7.23
C ALA A 23 -5.65 1.93 -8.74
N LEU A 24 -4.83 1.19 -9.46
CA LEU A 24 -4.91 1.07 -10.91
C LEU A 24 -4.46 -0.32 -11.37
N ASP A 25 -5.05 -0.80 -12.45
CA ASP A 25 -4.65 -2.03 -13.12
C ASP A 25 -3.77 -1.71 -14.33
N ILE A 26 -2.60 -2.33 -14.37
CA ILE A 26 -1.62 -2.13 -15.45
C ILE A 26 -1.55 -3.40 -16.28
N ASN A 27 -1.54 -3.23 -17.61
CA ASN A 27 -1.27 -4.30 -18.55
C ASN A 27 -0.43 -3.77 -19.72
N THR A 28 -0.07 -4.64 -20.66
CA THR A 28 0.57 -4.25 -21.92
C THR A 28 -0.49 -3.74 -22.92
N ALA A 29 -0.06 -3.09 -24.00
CA ALA A 29 -0.96 -2.57 -25.05
C ALA A 29 -1.87 -3.65 -25.65
N SER A 30 -1.41 -4.90 -25.72
CA SER A 30 -2.22 -6.08 -25.94
C SER A 30 -2.41 -6.79 -24.60
N VAL A 31 -3.62 -6.76 -24.05
CA VAL A 31 -3.92 -7.38 -22.75
C VAL A 31 -3.42 -8.84 -22.73
N GLN A 32 -2.53 -9.14 -21.79
CA GLN A 32 -1.96 -10.47 -21.62
C GLN A 32 -2.69 -11.24 -20.53
N ALA A 33 -3.05 -12.48 -20.80
CA ALA A 33 -3.66 -13.39 -19.82
C ALA A 33 -2.70 -13.73 -18.66
N HIS A 34 -1.39 -13.70 -18.92
CA HIS A 34 -0.32 -13.96 -17.97
C HIS A 34 0.63 -12.76 -17.92
N PHE A 35 0.13 -11.65 -17.37
CA PHE A 35 0.88 -10.40 -17.29
C PHE A 35 2.18 -10.56 -16.48
N GLU A 36 2.19 -11.43 -15.48
CA GLU A 36 3.37 -11.77 -14.65
C GLU A 36 4.55 -12.31 -15.44
N ASN A 37 4.32 -12.83 -16.67
CA ASN A 37 5.38 -13.32 -17.54
C ASN A 37 5.94 -12.25 -18.50
N THR A 38 5.53 -11.00 -18.35
CA THR A 38 5.96 -9.92 -19.25
C THR A 38 7.16 -9.13 -18.72
N PRO A 39 8.00 -8.56 -19.59
CA PRO A 39 9.05 -7.63 -19.18
C PRO A 39 8.50 -6.39 -18.45
N THR A 40 7.28 -5.96 -18.78
CA THR A 40 6.60 -4.85 -18.12
C THR A 40 6.34 -5.15 -16.64
N TYR A 41 5.84 -6.35 -16.33
CA TYR A 41 5.66 -6.77 -14.94
C TYR A 41 6.99 -6.83 -14.18
N ALA A 42 8.02 -7.44 -14.78
CA ALA A 42 9.34 -7.51 -14.15
C ALA A 42 9.88 -6.11 -13.80
N TRP A 43 9.75 -5.15 -14.72
CA TRP A 43 10.13 -3.76 -14.47
C TRP A 43 9.30 -3.12 -13.37
N LEU A 44 7.99 -3.31 -13.36
CA LEU A 44 7.09 -2.76 -12.34
C LEU A 44 7.43 -3.27 -10.94
N VAL A 45 7.65 -4.57 -10.78
CA VAL A 45 8.04 -5.17 -9.49
C VAL A 45 9.34 -4.55 -8.98
N GLU A 46 10.27 -4.26 -9.87
CA GLU A 46 11.55 -3.64 -9.49
C GLU A 46 11.41 -2.15 -9.16
N HIS A 47 10.59 -1.39 -9.88
CA HIS A 47 10.63 0.08 -9.85
C HIS A 47 9.40 0.76 -9.27
N CYS A 48 8.25 0.09 -9.14
CA CYS A 48 7.01 0.75 -8.71
C CYS A 48 7.14 1.49 -7.37
N ALA A 49 7.95 0.99 -6.45
CA ALA A 49 8.16 1.60 -5.14
C ALA A 49 8.88 2.96 -5.21
N GLU A 50 9.68 3.22 -6.24
CA GLU A 50 10.32 4.51 -6.50
C GLU A 50 9.29 5.61 -6.80
N TYR A 51 8.13 5.20 -7.33
CA TYR A 51 7.01 6.06 -7.66
C TYR A 51 5.91 6.08 -6.58
N GLY A 52 6.11 5.34 -5.48
CA GLY A 52 5.17 5.28 -4.36
C GLY A 52 4.06 4.23 -4.53
N PHE A 53 4.20 3.31 -5.47
CA PHE A 53 3.27 2.22 -5.71
C PHE A 53 3.77 0.90 -5.14
N ILE A 54 2.85 0.02 -4.82
CA ILE A 54 3.11 -1.36 -4.43
C ILE A 54 2.30 -2.31 -5.31
N LEU A 55 2.81 -3.53 -5.52
CA LEU A 55 2.00 -4.65 -5.96
C LEU A 55 1.05 -5.01 -4.80
N ARG A 56 -0.25 -4.75 -4.99
CA ARG A 56 -1.20 -4.77 -3.86
C ARG A 56 -1.46 -6.16 -3.30
N TYR A 57 -1.57 -7.14 -4.18
CA TYR A 57 -1.88 -8.53 -3.85
C TYR A 57 -0.76 -9.45 -4.35
N PRO A 58 0.39 -9.49 -3.64
CA PRO A 58 1.54 -10.28 -4.06
C PRO A 58 1.32 -11.78 -3.83
N GLU A 59 1.99 -12.60 -4.63
CA GLU A 59 1.95 -14.05 -4.52
C GLU A 59 2.44 -14.53 -3.14
N GLY A 60 1.75 -15.52 -2.59
CA GLY A 60 2.04 -16.10 -1.27
C GLY A 60 1.53 -15.30 -0.06
N LYS A 61 0.81 -14.18 -0.29
CA LYS A 61 0.22 -13.34 0.77
C LYS A 61 -1.31 -13.42 0.82
N GLU A 62 -1.95 -14.34 0.11
CA GLU A 62 -3.41 -14.45 -0.05
C GLU A 62 -4.14 -14.61 1.29
N ARG A 63 -3.51 -15.30 2.25
CA ARG A 63 -4.08 -15.47 3.60
C ARG A 63 -4.09 -14.18 4.42
N ILE A 64 -3.23 -13.21 4.08
CA ILE A 64 -3.10 -11.94 4.79
C ILE A 64 -3.94 -10.88 4.10
N THR A 65 -3.84 -10.79 2.78
CA THR A 65 -4.55 -9.79 1.98
C THR A 65 -6.03 -10.11 1.76
N GLY A 66 -6.40 -11.40 1.83
CA GLY A 66 -7.74 -11.90 1.52
C GLY A 66 -8.04 -12.04 0.02
N TYR A 67 -7.10 -11.64 -0.85
CA TYR A 67 -7.21 -11.69 -2.30
C TYR A 67 -6.17 -12.62 -2.91
N ARG A 68 -6.48 -13.18 -4.08
CA ARG A 68 -5.51 -13.94 -4.86
C ARG A 68 -4.42 -13.02 -5.40
N PHE A 69 -3.33 -13.63 -5.89
CA PHE A 69 -2.29 -12.90 -6.60
C PHE A 69 -2.84 -12.18 -7.83
N GLU A 70 -2.61 -10.87 -7.90
CA GLU A 70 -3.05 -10.00 -9.00
C GLU A 70 -1.86 -9.21 -9.54
N PRO A 71 -1.12 -9.73 -10.53
CA PRO A 71 0.10 -9.09 -11.05
C PRO A 71 -0.14 -7.71 -11.68
N TRP A 72 -1.36 -7.39 -12.03
CA TRP A 72 -1.78 -6.13 -12.66
C TRP A 72 -2.15 -5.04 -11.66
N HIS A 73 -2.51 -5.39 -10.42
CA HIS A 73 -3.14 -4.48 -9.46
C HIS A 73 -2.10 -3.75 -8.59
N TYR A 74 -1.97 -2.45 -8.81
CA TYR A 74 -1.03 -1.59 -8.09
C TYR A 74 -1.76 -0.54 -7.26
N ARG A 75 -1.28 -0.33 -6.02
CA ARG A 75 -1.81 0.63 -5.07
C ARG A 75 -0.78 1.71 -4.77
N TYR A 76 -1.20 2.99 -4.87
CA TYR A 76 -0.40 4.11 -4.40
C TYR A 76 -0.49 4.23 -2.88
N VAL A 77 0.66 4.28 -2.23
CA VAL A 77 0.80 4.42 -0.78
C VAL A 77 1.79 5.53 -0.40
N GLY A 78 2.44 6.16 -1.39
CA GLY A 78 3.49 7.14 -1.20
C GLY A 78 4.89 6.51 -1.08
N ARG A 79 5.91 7.26 -1.53
CA ARG A 79 7.29 6.77 -1.65
C ARG A 79 7.89 6.20 -0.35
N PRO A 80 7.78 6.87 0.83
CA PRO A 80 8.37 6.35 2.05
C PRO A 80 7.85 4.97 2.42
N HIS A 81 6.55 4.78 2.26
CA HIS A 81 5.85 3.54 2.58
C HIS A 81 6.18 2.45 1.57
N ALA A 82 6.05 2.75 0.27
CA ALA A 82 6.31 1.79 -0.79
C ALA A 82 7.75 1.24 -0.75
N GLN A 83 8.74 2.12 -0.58
CA GLN A 83 10.15 1.71 -0.49
C GLN A 83 10.44 0.92 0.80
N ALA A 84 9.78 1.25 1.92
CA ALA A 84 9.90 0.49 3.15
C ALA A 84 9.29 -0.92 2.97
N MET A 85 8.09 -1.02 2.40
CA MET A 85 7.43 -2.30 2.13
C MET A 85 8.26 -3.19 1.19
N LYS A 86 8.77 -2.65 0.07
CA LYS A 86 9.65 -3.36 -0.85
C LYS A 86 10.88 -3.91 -0.13
N ARG A 87 11.56 -3.08 0.65
CA ARG A 87 12.79 -3.44 1.37
C ARG A 87 12.59 -4.51 2.43
N LEU A 88 11.42 -4.51 3.09
CA LEU A 88 11.07 -5.43 4.16
C LEU A 88 10.29 -6.66 3.67
N GLY A 89 9.86 -6.71 2.40
CA GLY A 89 9.05 -7.79 1.84
C GLY A 89 7.65 -7.86 2.45
N LEU A 90 7.08 -6.71 2.85
CA LEU A 90 5.78 -6.63 3.50
C LEU A 90 4.67 -6.28 2.49
N CYS A 91 3.50 -6.91 2.61
CA CYS A 91 2.27 -6.41 2.01
C CYS A 91 1.69 -5.26 2.85
N LEU A 92 0.62 -4.61 2.38
CA LEU A 92 0.07 -3.42 3.04
C LEU A 92 -0.40 -3.71 4.47
N GLU A 93 -1.03 -4.84 4.70
CA GLU A 93 -1.55 -5.26 5.99
C GLU A 93 -0.42 -5.44 7.01
N GLU A 94 0.64 -6.18 6.63
CA GLU A 94 1.82 -6.40 7.47
C GLU A 94 2.56 -5.08 7.75
N TYR A 95 2.60 -4.19 6.77
CA TYR A 95 3.21 -2.87 6.93
C TYR A 95 2.46 -2.02 7.95
N LEU A 96 1.13 -1.99 7.91
CA LEU A 96 0.31 -1.27 8.88
C LEU A 96 0.53 -1.82 10.30
N ASP A 97 0.56 -3.13 10.45
CA ASP A 97 0.86 -3.78 11.73
C ASP A 97 2.27 -3.39 12.23
N TRP A 98 3.25 -3.37 11.33
CA TRP A 98 4.63 -2.98 11.65
C TRP A 98 4.75 -1.52 12.11
N VAL A 99 4.02 -0.58 11.47
CA VAL A 99 4.02 0.84 11.86
C VAL A 99 3.33 1.06 13.20
N GLN A 100 2.29 0.27 13.52
CA GLN A 100 1.57 0.36 14.79
C GLN A 100 2.46 0.02 16.00
N THR A 101 3.48 -0.82 15.84
CA THR A 101 4.31 -1.26 16.97
C THR A 101 5.29 -0.21 17.49
N ALA A 102 5.77 0.71 16.65
CA ALA A 102 6.67 1.81 17.03
C ALA A 102 6.85 2.81 15.88
N PRO A 103 7.26 4.06 16.16
CA PRO A 103 7.70 5.00 15.13
C PRO A 103 8.86 4.44 14.28
N ARG A 104 8.86 4.76 12.99
CA ARG A 104 9.83 4.25 12.00
C ARG A 104 10.50 5.40 11.27
N THR A 105 11.77 5.23 10.91
CA THR A 105 12.44 6.08 9.94
C THR A 105 12.53 5.34 8.61
N CYS A 106 11.80 5.84 7.63
CA CYS A 106 11.83 5.32 6.26
C CYS A 106 12.87 6.11 5.46
N ARG A 107 13.97 5.45 5.11
CA ARG A 107 15.00 6.02 4.25
C ARG A 107 14.57 5.91 2.79
N LEU A 108 14.70 7.02 2.09
CA LEU A 108 14.45 7.14 0.67
C LEU A 108 15.77 7.15 -0.10
N GLU A 109 15.68 6.97 -1.39
CA GLU A 109 16.81 7.21 -2.29
C GLU A 109 17.27 8.68 -2.20
N HIS A 110 18.51 8.93 -2.57
CA HIS A 110 19.15 10.26 -2.52
C HIS A 110 19.25 10.88 -1.11
N GLY A 111 19.33 10.05 -0.06
CA GLY A 111 19.62 10.48 1.31
C GLY A 111 18.48 11.17 2.04
N ARG A 112 17.30 11.26 1.45
CA ARG A 112 16.10 11.78 2.14
C ARG A 112 15.53 10.73 3.08
N SER A 113 14.84 11.18 4.13
CA SER A 113 14.13 10.31 5.04
C SER A 113 12.75 10.85 5.43
N ALA A 114 11.92 9.98 5.91
CA ALA A 114 10.64 10.35 6.50
C ALA A 114 10.45 9.55 7.79
N ARG A 115 10.00 10.22 8.83
CA ARG A 115 9.56 9.57 10.05
C ARG A 115 8.08 9.23 9.93
N VAL A 116 7.76 7.96 10.18
CA VAL A 116 6.39 7.43 10.10
C VAL A 116 6.00 6.91 11.48
N PHE A 117 4.81 7.29 11.94
CA PHE A 117 4.26 6.79 13.18
C PHE A 117 2.74 6.64 13.10
N TYR A 118 2.21 5.81 13.97
CA TYR A 118 0.80 5.52 14.06
C TYR A 118 0.15 6.31 15.19
N MET A 119 -1.06 6.81 14.93
CA MET A 119 -1.90 7.45 15.94
C MET A 119 -3.27 6.75 15.96
N PRO A 120 -3.64 6.10 17.06
CA PRO A 120 -4.94 5.44 17.16
C PRO A 120 -6.07 6.48 17.15
N CYS A 121 -7.18 6.12 16.53
CA CYS A 121 -8.42 6.89 16.61
C CYS A 121 -9.15 6.54 17.91
N ALA A 122 -9.52 7.55 18.70
CA ALA A 122 -10.14 7.37 20.02
C ALA A 122 -11.67 7.47 19.99
N GLY A 123 -12.31 7.49 18.82
CA GLY A 123 -13.76 7.64 18.64
C GLY A 123 -14.11 8.33 17.33
N ASP A 124 -15.27 8.93 17.26
CA ASP A 124 -15.76 9.63 16.06
C ASP A 124 -14.93 10.87 15.71
N GLU A 125 -14.30 11.48 16.71
CA GLU A 125 -13.40 12.61 16.58
C GLU A 125 -12.10 12.34 17.34
N THR A 126 -10.97 12.67 16.72
CA THR A 126 -9.63 12.53 17.32
C THR A 126 -8.82 13.77 17.04
N GLU A 127 -8.37 14.45 18.09
CA GLU A 127 -7.43 15.56 17.97
C GLU A 127 -6.02 15.03 17.71
N LEU A 128 -5.46 15.42 16.56
CA LEU A 128 -4.09 15.05 16.18
C LEU A 128 -3.15 16.21 16.45
N ARG A 129 -2.19 16.02 17.36
CA ARG A 129 -1.07 16.94 17.54
C ARG A 129 0.05 16.56 16.59
N LEU A 130 0.15 17.31 15.50
CA LEU A 130 1.16 17.05 14.46
C LEU A 130 2.45 17.80 14.79
N PRO A 131 3.62 17.20 14.48
CA PRO A 131 4.91 17.90 14.54
C PRO A 131 4.93 19.11 13.60
N GLU A 132 5.75 20.10 13.93
CA GLU A 132 6.04 21.20 13.01
C GLU A 132 6.74 20.67 11.75
N GLY A 133 6.42 21.27 10.60
CA GLY A 133 7.02 20.93 9.31
C GLY A 133 6.06 20.29 8.32
N CYS A 134 6.62 19.73 7.25
CA CYS A 134 5.83 19.07 6.23
C CYS A 134 5.39 17.68 6.70
N CYS A 135 4.09 17.51 6.92
CA CYS A 135 3.53 16.23 7.31
C CYS A 135 2.34 15.84 6.42
N GLN A 136 2.09 14.55 6.35
CA GLN A 136 0.93 13.94 5.69
C GLN A 136 0.25 13.00 6.67
N VAL A 137 -1.08 13.02 6.71
CA VAL A 137 -1.90 12.14 7.54
C VAL A 137 -2.78 11.32 6.63
N SER A 138 -2.83 10.02 6.84
CA SER A 138 -3.65 9.07 6.08
C SER A 138 -4.35 8.11 7.03
N GLY A 139 -5.65 7.90 6.85
CA GLY A 139 -6.37 6.86 7.57
C GLY A 139 -5.90 5.47 7.13
N ASP A 140 -5.88 4.52 8.07
CA ASP A 140 -5.51 3.12 7.82
C ASP A 140 -6.72 2.24 7.44
N ASN A 141 -7.93 2.81 7.38
CA ASN A 141 -9.21 2.10 7.20
C ASN A 141 -9.49 1.01 8.25
N ARG A 142 -8.85 1.11 9.41
CA ARG A 142 -9.06 0.23 10.56
C ARG A 142 -9.52 1.06 11.77
N ASN A 143 -8.57 1.61 12.50
CA ASN A 143 -8.84 2.33 13.74
C ASN A 143 -7.83 3.43 14.03
N GLY A 144 -7.19 4.03 13.01
CA GLY A 144 -6.23 5.10 13.23
C GLY A 144 -5.65 5.75 11.99
N PHE A 145 -4.58 6.48 12.23
CA PHE A 145 -3.90 7.29 11.23
C PHE A 145 -2.41 6.95 11.16
N VAL A 146 -1.91 6.88 9.95
CA VAL A 146 -0.47 6.86 9.65
C VAL A 146 -0.03 8.30 9.39
N VAL A 147 0.87 8.81 10.21
CA VAL A 147 1.44 10.15 10.08
C VAL A 147 2.85 10.04 9.53
N THR A 148 3.11 10.77 8.46
CA THR A 148 4.40 10.84 7.79
C THR A 148 4.95 12.25 7.92
N VAL A 149 6.15 12.39 8.48
CA VAL A 149 6.87 13.65 8.64
C VAL A 149 8.15 13.58 7.81
N TRP A 150 8.26 14.50 6.85
CA TRP A 150 9.43 14.57 5.98
C TRP A 150 10.57 15.24 6.72
N GLU A 151 11.72 14.56 6.75
CA GLU A 151 12.97 15.14 7.28
C GLU A 151 13.68 15.88 6.14
N VAL A 152 13.98 17.14 6.38
CA VAL A 152 14.65 18.06 5.44
C VAL A 152 16.16 17.82 5.48
#